data_a7df4c92f5d2b343012da84539591add
#
_entry.id   a7df4c92f5d2b343012da84539591add
#
_cell.length_a   1.000
_cell.length_b   1.000
_cell.length_c   1.000
_cell.angle_alpha   90.00
_cell.angle_beta   90.00
_cell.angle_gamma   90.00
#
_symmetry.space_group_name_H-M   'P 1'
#
loop_
_entity.id
_entity.type
_entity.pdbx_description
1 polymer ?
#
loop_
_entity_poly.entity_id
_entity_poly.type
_entity_poly.pdbx_seq_one_letter_code
_entity_poly.pdbx_strand_id
1 'polypeptide(L)'
;MIKADFYTKNQIAKLGNALIFLCEKMQAVNEPVSKTHLLKLVFIIEEISVKKYGIPFFDLRFDVWKLGPVSKDLFYELSEEPTLLSDYIIREVTNGNIYIKPKKSFSDDEFNDNEIALLEQISERFLYCTAGELINHTHKKDSPWYNTAYKHGVLDLLESGAKTTTDIEIKLCESIENDKEKLALYRSHKDFLAQSKTLKS
;
A
#
# COMPACT_ATOMS: atom_id res chain seq x y z
N MET A 1 14.57 10.74 -4.67
CA MET A 1 13.66 11.69 -5.35
C MET A 1 12.72 10.86 -6.22
N ILE A 2 11.43 10.84 -5.87
CA ILE A 2 10.42 10.12 -6.64
C ILE A 2 10.25 10.88 -7.96
N LYS A 3 10.29 10.16 -9.08
CA LYS A 3 10.03 10.78 -10.38
C LYS A 3 8.52 10.94 -10.52
N ALA A 4 8.04 12.17 -10.46
CA ALA A 4 6.61 12.53 -10.64
C ALA A 4 6.00 11.96 -11.94
N ASP A 5 6.83 11.61 -12.91
CA ASP A 5 6.42 11.05 -14.20
C ASP A 5 5.89 9.60 -14.15
N PHE A 6 6.03 8.90 -13.00
CA PHE A 6 5.57 7.51 -12.87
C PHE A 6 4.10 7.37 -12.48
N TYR A 7 3.49 8.40 -11.89
CA TYR A 7 2.11 8.37 -11.42
C TYR A 7 1.24 9.38 -12.15
N THR A 8 0.04 8.97 -12.54
CA THR A 8 -0.96 9.89 -13.06
C THR A 8 -1.53 10.75 -11.93
N LYS A 9 -2.10 11.91 -12.26
CA LYS A 9 -2.80 12.74 -11.27
C LYS A 9 -3.89 11.96 -10.55
N ASN A 10 -4.64 11.13 -11.27
CA ASN A 10 -5.70 10.29 -10.68
C ASN A 10 -5.14 9.24 -9.72
N GLN A 11 -3.98 8.62 -10.02
CA GLN A 11 -3.34 7.69 -9.07
C GLN A 11 -2.89 8.38 -7.79
N ILE A 12 -2.33 9.60 -7.90
CA ILE A 12 -1.92 10.41 -6.75
C ILE A 12 -3.16 10.81 -5.93
N ALA A 13 -4.23 11.27 -6.60
CA ALA A 13 -5.46 11.67 -5.94
C ALA A 13 -6.13 10.49 -5.22
N LYS A 14 -6.19 9.33 -5.87
CA LYS A 14 -6.73 8.10 -5.28
C LYS A 14 -5.93 7.65 -4.05
N LEU A 15 -4.60 7.60 -4.16
CA LEU A 15 -3.74 7.24 -3.03
C LEU A 15 -3.88 8.26 -1.90
N GLY A 16 -3.82 9.56 -2.21
CA GLY A 16 -3.95 10.63 -1.23
C GLY A 16 -5.29 10.59 -0.48
N ASN A 17 -6.41 10.44 -1.20
CA ASN A 17 -7.73 10.33 -0.58
C ASN A 17 -7.88 9.04 0.25
N ALA A 18 -7.32 7.90 -0.19
CA ALA A 18 -7.32 6.69 0.62
C ALA A 18 -6.54 6.87 1.95
N LEU A 19 -5.40 7.58 1.93
CA LEU A 19 -4.66 7.90 3.15
C LEU A 19 -5.45 8.81 4.08
N ILE A 20 -6.15 9.83 3.53
CA ILE A 20 -7.05 10.69 4.30
C ILE A 20 -8.14 9.85 4.96
N PHE A 21 -8.83 9.00 4.20
CA PHE A 21 -9.87 8.10 4.71
C PHE A 21 -9.37 7.26 5.91
N LEU A 22 -8.23 6.60 5.74
CA LEU A 22 -7.63 5.79 6.82
C LEU A 22 -7.28 6.64 8.05
N CYS A 23 -6.73 7.84 7.84
CA CYS A 23 -6.41 8.76 8.93
C CYS A 23 -7.69 9.21 9.68
N GLU A 24 -8.75 9.59 8.97
CA GLU A 24 -10.01 10.02 9.57
C GLU A 24 -10.68 8.90 10.39
N LYS A 25 -10.68 7.66 9.87
CA LYS A 25 -11.22 6.49 10.59
C LYS A 25 -10.45 6.22 11.88
N MET A 26 -9.12 6.22 11.86
CA MET A 26 -8.30 5.99 13.05
C MET A 26 -8.39 7.15 14.06
N GLN A 27 -8.42 8.40 13.59
CA GLN A 27 -8.58 9.56 14.47
C GLN A 27 -9.94 9.58 15.18
N ALA A 28 -11.01 9.09 14.53
CA ALA A 28 -12.34 8.99 15.14
C ALA A 28 -12.37 8.11 16.40
N VAL A 29 -11.40 7.21 16.56
CA VAL A 29 -11.22 6.36 17.76
C VAL A 29 -10.02 6.78 18.62
N ASN A 30 -9.47 7.96 18.39
CA ASN A 30 -8.29 8.53 19.08
C ASN A 30 -7.01 7.70 18.91
N GLU A 31 -6.88 6.93 17.85
CA GLU A 31 -5.66 6.18 17.56
C GLU A 31 -4.68 7.02 16.71
N PRO A 32 -3.41 7.13 17.12
CA PRO A 32 -2.42 7.85 16.35
C PRO A 32 -2.02 7.08 15.09
N VAL A 33 -2.07 7.74 13.94
CA VAL A 33 -1.77 7.13 12.65
C VAL A 33 -0.29 7.22 12.33
N SER A 34 0.46 6.16 12.63
CA SER A 34 1.87 6.12 12.29
C SER A 34 2.11 5.81 10.82
N LYS A 35 3.28 6.22 10.32
CA LYS A 35 3.76 5.83 8.98
C LYS A 35 3.64 4.33 8.74
N THR A 36 4.02 3.50 9.73
CA THR A 36 3.99 2.05 9.59
C THR A 36 2.57 1.52 9.44
N HIS A 37 1.59 2.07 10.15
CA HIS A 37 0.18 1.71 9.95
C HIS A 37 -0.23 1.90 8.50
N LEU A 38 -0.01 3.09 7.93
CA LEU A 38 -0.42 3.40 6.56
C LEU A 38 0.29 2.52 5.53
N LEU A 39 1.60 2.30 5.68
CA LEU A 39 2.34 1.40 4.77
C LEU A 39 1.76 -0.01 4.74
N LYS A 40 1.33 -0.54 5.90
CA LYS A 40 0.74 -1.88 5.97
C LYS A 40 -0.70 -1.91 5.48
N LEU A 41 -1.51 -0.92 5.84
CA LEU A 41 -2.90 -0.85 5.38
C LEU A 41 -2.99 -0.68 3.86
N VAL A 42 -2.15 0.15 3.26
CA VAL A 42 -2.08 0.33 1.80
C VAL A 42 -1.70 -0.99 1.10
N PHE A 43 -0.73 -1.75 1.64
CA PHE A 43 -0.42 -3.08 1.11
C PHE A 43 -1.60 -4.05 1.25
N ILE A 44 -2.26 -4.10 2.40
CA ILE A 44 -3.40 -4.99 2.65
C ILE A 44 -4.57 -4.68 1.70
N ILE A 45 -4.84 -3.39 1.46
CA ILE A 45 -5.85 -2.96 0.49
C ILE A 45 -5.51 -3.47 -0.91
N GLU A 46 -4.26 -3.29 -1.34
CA GLU A 46 -3.78 -3.74 -2.64
C GLU A 46 -3.88 -5.26 -2.78
N GLU A 47 -3.41 -6.01 -1.77
CA GLU A 47 -3.46 -7.48 -1.74
C GLU A 47 -4.89 -8.00 -1.84
N ILE A 48 -5.81 -7.45 -1.02
CA ILE A 48 -7.20 -7.90 -0.99
C ILE A 48 -7.92 -7.52 -2.29
N SER A 49 -7.64 -6.35 -2.86
CA SER A 49 -8.19 -5.94 -4.15
C SER A 49 -7.80 -6.92 -5.26
N VAL A 50 -6.52 -7.27 -5.36
CA VAL A 50 -6.05 -8.26 -6.34
C VAL A 50 -6.70 -9.62 -6.11
N LYS A 51 -6.73 -10.12 -4.87
CA LYS A 51 -7.33 -11.42 -4.54
C LYS A 51 -8.85 -11.47 -4.81
N LYS A 52 -9.55 -10.39 -4.52
CA LYS A 52 -11.02 -10.34 -4.63
C LYS A 52 -11.49 -10.04 -6.04
N TYR A 53 -10.85 -9.08 -6.70
CA TYR A 53 -11.31 -8.52 -7.97
C TYR A 53 -10.37 -8.77 -9.16
N GLY A 54 -9.15 -9.23 -8.93
CA GLY A 54 -8.13 -9.36 -9.98
C GLY A 54 -7.56 -8.02 -10.45
N ILE A 55 -7.84 -6.92 -9.75
CA ILE A 55 -7.44 -5.57 -10.15
C ILE A 55 -6.69 -4.92 -8.98
N PRO A 56 -5.48 -4.38 -9.22
CA PRO A 56 -4.77 -3.56 -8.23
C PRO A 56 -5.60 -2.34 -7.81
N PHE A 57 -5.54 -1.97 -6.53
CA PHE A 57 -6.26 -0.81 -6.03
C PHE A 57 -5.52 0.50 -6.35
N PHE A 58 -4.21 0.52 -6.08
CA PHE A 58 -3.33 1.67 -6.29
C PHE A 58 -2.33 1.46 -7.42
N ASP A 59 -2.11 0.22 -7.84
CA ASP A 59 -1.06 -0.19 -8.77
C ASP A 59 0.35 0.18 -8.29
N LEU A 60 0.59 0.04 -7.00
CA LEU A 60 1.91 0.27 -6.39
C LEU A 60 2.80 -0.97 -6.51
N ARG A 61 4.11 -0.74 -6.65
CA ARG A 61 5.11 -1.77 -6.48
C ARG A 61 5.43 -1.93 -4.99
N PHE A 62 5.50 -3.18 -4.52
CA PHE A 62 5.91 -3.52 -3.17
C PHE A 62 7.14 -4.42 -3.19
N ASP A 63 8.10 -4.12 -2.33
CA ASP A 63 9.32 -4.90 -2.14
C ASP A 63 9.31 -5.60 -0.78
N VAL A 64 10.08 -6.70 -0.69
CA VAL A 64 10.24 -7.50 0.53
C VAL A 64 11.23 -6.82 1.47
N TRP A 65 10.74 -6.22 2.57
CA TRP A 65 11.57 -5.63 3.63
C TRP A 65 11.38 -6.38 4.96
N LYS A 66 12.30 -6.19 5.92
CA LYS A 66 12.26 -6.85 7.24
C LYS A 66 10.96 -6.63 7.99
N LEU A 67 10.42 -5.42 7.96
CA LEU A 67 9.15 -5.08 8.62
C LEU A 67 7.93 -5.29 7.72
N GLY A 68 8.02 -6.19 6.75
CA GLY A 68 6.94 -6.53 5.84
C GLY A 68 7.01 -5.80 4.50
N PRO A 69 5.96 -5.92 3.68
CA PRO A 69 5.90 -5.30 2.35
C PRO A 69 5.97 -3.78 2.42
N VAL A 70 6.74 -3.18 1.51
CA VAL A 70 6.91 -1.72 1.43
C VAL A 70 6.91 -1.26 -0.02
N SER A 71 6.05 -0.31 -0.35
CA SER A 71 6.22 0.52 -1.54
C SER A 71 7.24 1.60 -1.23
N LYS A 72 8.35 1.61 -1.96
CA LYS A 72 9.45 2.58 -1.72
C LYS A 72 8.99 4.01 -1.91
N ASP A 73 8.19 4.26 -2.95
CA ASP A 73 7.71 5.60 -3.25
C ASP A 73 6.82 6.12 -2.11
N LEU A 74 5.86 5.31 -1.67
CA LEU A 74 5.05 5.66 -0.51
C LEU A 74 5.88 5.79 0.78
N PHE A 75 6.89 4.93 0.96
CA PHE A 75 7.79 5.03 2.12
C PHE A 75 8.50 6.38 2.17
N TYR A 76 9.01 6.89 1.06
CA TYR A 76 9.67 8.19 1.00
C TYR A 76 8.67 9.34 1.22
N GLU A 77 7.50 9.30 0.58
CA GLU A 77 6.43 10.29 0.76
C GLU A 77 5.98 10.41 2.23
N LEU A 78 5.98 9.30 2.98
CA LEU A 78 5.61 9.30 4.40
C LEU A 78 6.81 9.52 5.35
N SER A 79 8.05 9.37 4.89
CA SER A 79 9.25 9.49 5.73
C SER A 79 9.90 10.87 5.66
N GLU A 80 9.82 11.51 4.51
CA GLU A 80 10.37 12.83 4.23
C GLU A 80 9.24 13.85 4.11
N GLU A 81 9.55 15.08 3.72
CA GLU A 81 8.50 16.07 3.40
C GLU A 81 7.75 15.58 2.15
N PRO A 82 6.41 15.41 2.22
CA PRO A 82 5.64 14.92 1.09
C PRO A 82 5.77 15.82 -0.13
N THR A 83 5.94 15.24 -1.29
CA THR A 83 6.01 15.96 -2.57
C THR A 83 4.76 15.71 -3.40
N LEU A 84 4.51 14.47 -3.79
CA LEU A 84 3.32 14.08 -4.56
C LEU A 84 2.04 14.14 -3.72
N LEU A 85 2.16 13.81 -2.43
CA LEU A 85 1.05 13.77 -1.47
C LEU A 85 0.93 15.06 -0.64
N SER A 86 1.68 16.12 -0.96
CA SER A 86 1.73 17.38 -0.21
C SER A 86 0.38 18.09 -0.07
N ASP A 87 -0.57 17.86 -0.99
CA ASP A 87 -1.92 18.41 -0.93
C ASP A 87 -2.91 17.57 -0.12
N TYR A 88 -2.49 16.38 0.33
CA TYR A 88 -3.35 15.38 0.98
C TYR A 88 -3.01 15.15 2.44
N ILE A 89 -1.72 15.14 2.78
CA ILE A 89 -1.24 14.76 4.11
C ILE A 89 -0.22 15.74 4.67
N ILE A 90 -0.12 15.75 6.01
CA ILE A 90 0.91 16.43 6.78
C ILE A 90 1.67 15.38 7.58
N ARG A 91 2.99 15.49 7.58
CA ARG A 91 3.88 14.67 8.37
C ARG A 91 4.25 15.36 9.66
N GLU A 92 4.11 14.66 10.79
CA GLU A 92 4.56 15.15 12.10
C GLU A 92 5.57 14.16 12.71
N VAL A 93 6.57 14.69 13.38
CA VAL A 93 7.56 13.86 14.10
C VAL A 93 7.42 14.14 15.60
N THR A 94 7.14 13.08 16.35
CA THR A 94 7.02 13.17 17.81
C THR A 94 7.79 11.99 18.44
N ASN A 95 8.76 12.31 19.30
CA ASN A 95 9.60 11.31 19.98
C ASN A 95 10.27 10.29 19.02
N GLY A 96 10.72 10.77 17.84
CA GLY A 96 11.35 9.94 16.81
C GLY A 96 10.39 9.10 15.96
N ASN A 97 9.09 9.11 16.26
CA ASN A 97 8.05 8.47 15.46
C ASN A 97 7.43 9.44 14.47
N ILE A 98 7.09 8.92 13.29
CA ILE A 98 6.43 9.67 12.25
C ILE A 98 4.94 9.35 12.29
N TYR A 99 4.13 10.41 12.43
CA TYR A 99 2.67 10.37 12.38
C TYR A 99 2.19 11.17 11.18
N ILE A 100 1.08 10.72 10.62
CA ILE A 100 0.48 11.31 9.43
C ILE A 100 -0.91 11.84 9.78
N LYS A 101 -1.19 13.07 9.33
CA LYS A 101 -2.50 13.71 9.49
C LYS A 101 -3.05 14.12 8.12
N PRO A 102 -4.37 14.09 7.95
CA PRO A 102 -5.00 14.62 6.74
C PRO A 102 -4.83 16.15 6.68
N LYS A 103 -4.58 16.68 5.49
CA LYS A 103 -4.51 18.12 5.21
C LYS A 103 -5.84 18.71 4.76
N LYS A 104 -6.75 17.84 4.31
CA LYS A 104 -8.11 18.16 3.87
C LYS A 104 -9.06 17.02 4.20
N SER A 105 -10.35 17.22 4.03
CA SER A 105 -11.35 16.18 4.20
C SER A 105 -11.27 15.16 3.07
N PHE A 106 -11.72 13.93 3.34
CA PHE A 106 -11.87 12.86 2.36
C PHE A 106 -12.79 13.26 1.22
N SER A 107 -12.42 12.90 -0.02
CA SER A 107 -13.28 12.92 -1.20
C SER A 107 -13.31 11.51 -1.81
N ASP A 108 -14.48 11.07 -2.25
CA ASP A 108 -14.71 9.78 -2.90
C ASP A 108 -14.69 9.84 -4.43
N ASP A 109 -14.42 11.01 -5.02
CA ASP A 109 -14.43 11.25 -6.47
C ASP A 109 -13.57 10.26 -7.29
N GLU A 110 -12.53 9.70 -6.66
CA GLU A 110 -11.57 8.78 -7.29
C GLU A 110 -11.93 7.29 -7.12
N PHE A 111 -13.07 7.00 -6.47
CA PHE A 111 -13.43 5.63 -6.09
C PHE A 111 -14.79 5.23 -6.65
N ASN A 112 -14.92 3.96 -7.00
CA ASN A 112 -16.22 3.35 -7.21
C ASN A 112 -16.77 2.72 -5.91
N ASP A 113 -18.04 2.34 -5.92
CA ASP A 113 -18.73 1.79 -4.74
C ASP A 113 -18.02 0.55 -4.14
N ASN A 114 -17.47 -0.32 -4.97
CA ASN A 114 -16.75 -1.50 -4.51
C ASN A 114 -15.41 -1.13 -3.82
N GLU A 115 -14.77 -0.09 -4.27
CA GLU A 115 -13.53 0.41 -3.68
C GLU A 115 -13.78 1.11 -2.35
N ILE A 116 -14.85 1.89 -2.25
CA ILE A 116 -15.29 2.47 -0.97
C ILE A 116 -15.63 1.37 0.02
N ALA A 117 -16.46 0.39 -0.39
CA ALA A 117 -16.81 -0.74 0.47
C ALA A 117 -15.56 -1.54 0.93
N LEU A 118 -14.54 -1.65 0.08
CA LEU A 118 -13.28 -2.28 0.44
C LEU A 118 -12.48 -1.46 1.47
N LEU A 119 -12.38 -0.14 1.28
CA LEU A 119 -11.74 0.77 2.24
C LEU A 119 -12.43 0.69 3.61
N GLU A 120 -13.75 0.71 3.64
CA GLU A 120 -14.55 0.58 4.87
C GLU A 120 -14.29 -0.77 5.55
N GLN A 121 -14.43 -1.87 4.82
CA GLN A 121 -14.19 -3.22 5.34
C GLN A 121 -12.80 -3.38 5.95
N ILE A 122 -11.77 -2.85 5.29
CA ILE A 122 -10.39 -2.96 5.78
C ILE A 122 -10.15 -2.05 6.97
N SER A 123 -10.63 -0.81 6.92
CA SER A 123 -10.48 0.13 8.03
C SER A 123 -11.14 -0.42 9.30
N GLU A 124 -12.37 -0.93 9.23
CA GLU A 124 -13.08 -1.52 10.36
C GLU A 124 -12.36 -2.74 10.93
N ARG A 125 -11.87 -3.62 10.06
CA ARG A 125 -11.17 -4.85 10.47
C ARG A 125 -9.87 -4.58 11.21
N PHE A 126 -9.16 -3.53 10.84
CA PHE A 126 -7.82 -3.24 11.35
C PHE A 126 -7.77 -1.97 12.20
N LEU A 127 -8.93 -1.41 12.56
CA LEU A 127 -9.08 -0.12 13.25
C LEU A 127 -8.25 -0.04 14.55
N TYR A 128 -8.25 -1.12 15.33
CA TYR A 128 -7.56 -1.19 16.61
C TYR A 128 -6.25 -1.97 16.57
N CYS A 129 -5.79 -2.35 15.37
CA CYS A 129 -4.53 -3.08 15.25
C CYS A 129 -3.35 -2.14 15.42
N THR A 130 -2.42 -2.53 16.26
CA THR A 130 -1.11 -1.88 16.38
C THR A 130 -0.28 -2.09 15.11
N ALA A 131 0.73 -1.25 14.89
CA ALA A 131 1.67 -1.43 13.79
C ALA A 131 2.35 -2.81 13.82
N GLY A 132 2.65 -3.34 15.03
CA GLY A 132 3.21 -4.68 15.22
C GLY A 132 2.26 -5.79 14.77
N GLU A 133 0.98 -5.68 15.08
CA GLU A 133 -0.04 -6.66 14.65
C GLU A 133 -0.23 -6.64 13.13
N LEU A 134 -0.17 -5.46 12.49
CA LEU A 134 -0.20 -5.34 11.03
C LEU A 134 1.05 -5.95 10.38
N ILE A 135 2.24 -5.76 10.98
CA ILE A 135 3.46 -6.43 10.54
C ILE A 135 3.27 -7.95 10.62
N ASN A 136 2.83 -8.47 11.76
CA ASN A 136 2.57 -9.90 11.96
C ASN A 136 1.53 -10.44 10.96
N HIS A 137 0.50 -9.63 10.64
CA HIS A 137 -0.51 -10.00 9.64
C HIS A 137 0.11 -10.19 8.26
N THR A 138 1.00 -9.29 7.83
CA THR A 138 1.66 -9.37 6.51
C THR A 138 2.76 -10.44 6.44
N HIS A 139 3.28 -10.91 7.60
CA HIS A 139 4.32 -11.95 7.69
C HIS A 139 3.76 -13.36 7.84
N LYS A 140 2.45 -13.54 7.91
CA LYS A 140 1.85 -14.87 8.05
C LYS A 140 2.37 -15.81 6.95
N LYS A 141 2.56 -17.08 7.33
CA LYS A 141 2.83 -18.14 6.36
C LYS A 141 1.80 -18.09 5.23
N ASP A 142 2.24 -18.33 4.02
CA ASP A 142 1.44 -18.26 2.79
C ASP A 142 0.96 -16.85 2.39
N SER A 143 1.41 -15.79 3.10
CA SER A 143 1.22 -14.41 2.62
C SER A 143 2.12 -14.14 1.40
N PRO A 144 1.77 -13.18 0.53
CA PRO A 144 2.61 -12.81 -0.61
C PRO A 144 4.03 -12.41 -0.20
N TRP A 145 4.18 -11.70 0.94
CA TRP A 145 5.49 -11.34 1.48
C TRP A 145 6.30 -12.58 1.87
N TYR A 146 5.70 -13.49 2.67
CA TYR A 146 6.37 -14.71 3.13
C TYR A 146 6.80 -15.58 1.94
N ASN A 147 5.89 -15.85 1.01
CA ASN A 147 6.15 -16.70 -0.15
C ASN A 147 7.27 -16.11 -1.02
N THR A 148 7.25 -14.79 -1.23
CA THR A 148 8.31 -14.13 -2.00
C THR A 148 9.65 -14.18 -1.28
N ALA A 149 9.70 -13.89 0.04
CA ALA A 149 10.91 -13.97 0.83
C ALA A 149 11.51 -15.39 0.86
N TYR A 150 10.66 -16.39 1.02
CA TYR A 150 11.05 -17.81 1.00
C TYR A 150 11.59 -18.23 -0.38
N LYS A 151 10.85 -17.95 -1.44
CA LYS A 151 11.19 -18.27 -2.84
C LYS A 151 12.57 -17.69 -3.25
N HIS A 152 12.91 -16.52 -2.74
CA HIS A 152 14.16 -15.83 -3.02
C HIS A 152 15.28 -16.09 -2.00
N GLY A 153 15.06 -16.97 -1.01
CA GLY A 153 16.06 -17.36 -0.02
C GLY A 153 16.51 -16.23 0.90
N VAL A 154 15.65 -15.22 1.14
CA VAL A 154 15.98 -14.06 1.99
C VAL A 154 15.25 -14.07 3.32
N LEU A 155 14.36 -15.04 3.57
CA LEU A 155 13.52 -15.08 4.77
C LEU A 155 14.37 -15.07 6.05
N ASP A 156 15.32 -16.01 6.21
CA ASP A 156 16.18 -16.11 7.38
C ASP A 156 17.06 -14.85 7.59
N LEU A 157 17.48 -14.22 6.48
CA LEU A 157 18.27 -12.98 6.54
C LEU A 157 17.45 -11.80 7.07
N LEU A 158 16.17 -11.75 6.72
CA LEU A 158 15.25 -10.72 7.20
C LEU A 158 14.84 -10.98 8.66
N GLU A 159 14.53 -12.23 9.02
CA GLU A 159 14.16 -12.61 10.38
C GLU A 159 15.30 -12.38 11.37
N SER A 160 16.52 -12.79 11.04
CA SER A 160 17.71 -12.53 11.87
C SER A 160 18.12 -11.06 11.92
N GLY A 161 17.62 -10.24 10.99
CA GLY A 161 18.02 -8.83 10.87
C GLY A 161 19.37 -8.62 10.19
N ALA A 162 19.97 -9.66 9.61
CA ALA A 162 21.16 -9.55 8.78
C ALA A 162 20.89 -8.72 7.50
N LYS A 163 19.61 -8.66 7.08
CA LYS A 163 19.14 -7.79 6.01
C LYS A 163 17.85 -7.08 6.45
N THR A 164 17.74 -5.80 6.12
CA THR A 164 16.55 -5.01 6.51
C THR A 164 15.69 -4.61 5.32
N THR A 165 16.29 -4.49 4.14
CA THR A 165 15.63 -4.05 2.90
C THR A 165 16.09 -4.91 1.72
N THR A 166 15.24 -5.05 0.71
CA THR A 166 15.58 -5.69 -0.57
C THR A 166 14.94 -4.92 -1.73
N ASP A 167 15.36 -5.26 -2.96
CA ASP A 167 14.73 -4.82 -4.21
C ASP A 167 13.87 -5.94 -4.84
N ILE A 168 13.54 -6.96 -4.04
CA ILE A 168 12.75 -8.12 -4.48
C ILE A 168 11.28 -7.72 -4.49
N GLU A 169 10.70 -7.67 -5.67
CA GLU A 169 9.30 -7.31 -5.87
C GLU A 169 8.35 -8.42 -5.45
N ILE A 170 7.29 -8.07 -4.72
CA ILE A 170 6.16 -8.94 -4.40
C ILE A 170 5.17 -8.90 -5.55
N LYS A 171 5.08 -9.98 -6.31
CA LYS A 171 4.15 -10.10 -7.44
C LYS A 171 2.78 -10.59 -6.96
N LEU A 172 1.86 -9.67 -6.69
CA LEU A 172 0.53 -9.99 -6.16
C LEU A 172 -0.29 -10.89 -7.10
N CYS A 173 -0.04 -10.86 -8.41
CA CYS A 173 -0.70 -11.77 -9.36
C CYS A 173 -0.39 -13.26 -9.10
N GLU A 174 0.71 -13.61 -8.41
CA GLU A 174 0.99 -14.99 -8.02
C GLU A 174 -0.06 -15.53 -7.04
N SER A 175 -0.74 -14.67 -6.28
CA SER A 175 -1.83 -15.08 -5.37
C SER A 175 -3.14 -15.46 -6.07
N ILE A 176 -3.27 -15.16 -7.36
CA ILE A 176 -4.45 -15.43 -8.20
C ILE A 176 -4.12 -16.27 -9.44
N GLU A 177 -2.94 -16.90 -9.52
CA GLU A 177 -2.50 -17.65 -10.71
C GLU A 177 -3.42 -18.81 -11.07
N ASN A 178 -4.14 -19.38 -10.10
CA ASN A 178 -5.12 -20.44 -10.32
C ASN A 178 -6.50 -19.92 -10.75
N ASP A 179 -6.76 -18.62 -10.71
CA ASP A 179 -7.99 -17.98 -11.16
C ASP A 179 -7.75 -17.28 -12.51
N LYS A 180 -8.08 -18.00 -13.61
CA LYS A 180 -7.79 -17.51 -14.96
C LYS A 180 -8.49 -16.21 -15.30
N GLU A 181 -9.70 -15.98 -14.78
CA GLU A 181 -10.47 -14.77 -15.04
C GLU A 181 -9.83 -13.57 -14.35
N LYS A 182 -9.51 -13.68 -13.06
CA LYS A 182 -8.83 -12.61 -12.34
C LYS A 182 -7.43 -12.33 -12.89
N LEU A 183 -6.69 -13.38 -13.27
CA LEU A 183 -5.37 -13.20 -13.86
C LEU A 183 -5.45 -12.47 -15.23
N ALA A 184 -6.48 -12.74 -16.03
CA ALA A 184 -6.73 -12.03 -17.28
C ALA A 184 -7.08 -10.55 -17.02
N LEU A 185 -7.94 -10.27 -16.04
CA LEU A 185 -8.28 -8.91 -15.62
C LEU A 185 -7.04 -8.14 -15.13
N TYR A 186 -6.21 -8.77 -14.29
CA TYR A 186 -4.97 -8.19 -13.80
C TYR A 186 -4.03 -7.78 -14.95
N ARG A 187 -3.82 -8.68 -15.91
CA ARG A 187 -2.96 -8.42 -17.08
C ARG A 187 -3.52 -7.29 -17.94
N SER A 188 -4.81 -7.35 -18.27
CA SER A 188 -5.48 -6.32 -19.06
C SER A 188 -5.39 -4.93 -18.41
N HIS A 189 -5.55 -4.86 -17.07
CA HIS A 189 -5.38 -3.61 -16.33
C HIS A 189 -3.95 -3.07 -16.41
N LYS A 190 -2.93 -3.94 -16.25
CA LYS A 190 -1.52 -3.55 -16.38
C LYS A 190 -1.18 -3.07 -17.78
N ASP A 191 -1.68 -3.74 -18.79
CA ASP A 191 -1.47 -3.36 -20.21
C ASP A 191 -2.12 -2.00 -20.50
N PHE A 192 -3.33 -1.77 -20.02
CA PHE A 192 -4.02 -0.47 -20.14
C PHE A 192 -3.21 0.68 -19.50
N LEU A 193 -2.71 0.46 -18.28
CA LEU A 193 -1.89 1.48 -17.60
C LEU A 193 -0.57 1.75 -18.32
N ALA A 194 0.08 0.72 -18.86
CA ALA A 194 1.30 0.87 -19.65
C ALA A 194 1.06 1.70 -20.91
N GLN A 195 -0.02 1.40 -21.64
CA GLN A 195 -0.41 2.16 -22.85
C GLN A 195 -0.77 3.62 -22.52
N SER A 196 -1.52 3.84 -21.42
CA SER A 196 -1.92 5.19 -21.00
C SER A 196 -0.72 6.08 -20.62
N LYS A 197 0.37 5.49 -20.12
CA LYS A 197 1.63 6.22 -19.84
C LYS A 197 2.36 6.60 -21.11
N THR A 198 2.36 5.71 -22.12
CA THR A 198 3.04 5.95 -23.41
C THR A 198 2.35 7.06 -24.24
N LEU A 199 1.03 7.21 -24.10
CA LEU A 199 0.27 8.24 -24.84
C LEU A 199 0.41 9.65 -24.24
N LYS A 200 0.98 9.78 -23.02
CA LYS A 200 1.17 11.07 -22.32
C LYS A 200 2.62 11.55 -22.32
N SER A 201 3.54 10.74 -22.83
CA SER A 201 4.95 11.09 -23.07
C SER A 201 5.15 11.63 -24.48
#